data_cb681a63ebc13f52a8c3dac3fff35d69
#
_entry.id   cb681a63ebc13f52a8c3dac3fff35d69
#
_cell.length_a   1.000
_cell.length_b   1.000
_cell.length_c   1.000
_cell.angle_alpha   90.00
_cell.angle_beta   90.00
_cell.angle_gamma   90.00
#
_symmetry.space_group_name_H-M   'P 1'
#
loop_
_entity.id
_entity.type
_entity.pdbx_description
1 polymer ?
#
loop_
_entity_poly.entity_id
_entity_poly.type
_entity_poly.pdbx_seq_one_letter_code
_entity_poly.pdbx_strand_id
1 'polypeptide(L)'
;MDYKIKTEDEYGFIPINTDADFKCNYEIVDVELEAMKRYPKNISELLKDDLTSKEIEDLKTSFDIIGDIVIVEIQENLEEKKSKIGKATLEFTKRKSVYMKKSAIHGTIRIRDLELIAGENNPVTIHKEHGTRLKLNVEEVYFSPRLATERKRVSDSVKENENILDMFCGIGPFPVVIAKNNNVNITAVDINKNAIKYLNENILLNKLHNIEAICGDINEVSKNLNKKYDRIIMNLPGLAYEFLNLAMTLTANNGIINYYEFSDSYGQGIERLQKAAKKENKKVEILNTRKVKSSSPGMWHVAIDAKVIS
;
A
#
# COMPACT_ATOMS: atom_id res chain seq x y z
N MET A 1 21.55 -11.81 25.06
CA MET A 1 23.01 -11.58 24.97
C MET A 1 23.24 -10.09 24.80
N ASP A 2 24.01 -9.45 25.65
CA ASP A 2 24.27 -8.00 25.60
C ASP A 2 25.64 -7.67 25.01
N TYR A 3 26.45 -8.69 24.68
CA TYR A 3 27.78 -8.58 24.15
C TYR A 3 27.97 -9.41 22.88
N LYS A 4 28.88 -8.99 22.03
CA LYS A 4 29.25 -9.71 20.82
C LYS A 4 30.08 -10.94 21.16
N ILE A 5 29.95 -12.00 20.35
CA ILE A 5 30.91 -13.11 20.37
C ILE A 5 32.25 -12.57 19.85
N LYS A 6 33.31 -12.82 20.59
CA LYS A 6 34.67 -12.50 20.19
C LYS A 6 35.39 -13.80 19.71
N THR A 7 36.04 -13.74 18.57
CA THR A 7 36.89 -14.81 18.09
C THR A 7 38.35 -14.34 18.08
N GLU A 8 39.25 -15.11 18.65
CA GLU A 8 40.66 -14.80 18.72
C GLU A 8 41.42 -16.11 18.52
N ASP A 9 42.24 -16.19 17.48
CA ASP A 9 42.92 -17.41 17.00
C ASP A 9 41.93 -18.58 16.78
N GLU A 10 42.09 -19.69 17.51
CA GLU A 10 41.23 -20.88 17.42
C GLU A 10 40.07 -20.88 18.46
N TYR A 11 39.94 -19.82 19.24
CA TYR A 11 38.93 -19.70 20.33
C TYR A 11 37.78 -18.79 20.00
N GLY A 12 36.60 -19.18 20.44
CA GLY A 12 35.38 -18.36 20.40
C GLY A 12 34.90 -18.06 21.83
N PHE A 13 34.85 -16.78 22.21
CA PHE A 13 34.35 -16.33 23.52
C PHE A 13 32.84 -15.96 23.42
N ILE A 14 32.03 -16.72 24.13
CA ILE A 14 30.58 -16.54 24.14
C ILE A 14 30.17 -15.94 25.50
N PRO A 15 29.49 -14.79 25.50
CA PRO A 15 29.00 -14.19 26.76
C PRO A 15 28.00 -15.10 27.44
N ILE A 16 28.18 -15.34 28.72
CA ILE A 16 27.26 -16.10 29.58
C ILE A 16 26.68 -15.21 30.65
N ASN A 17 25.52 -15.58 31.19
CA ASN A 17 24.94 -14.93 32.37
C ASN A 17 25.49 -15.64 33.60
N THR A 18 26.24 -14.91 34.44
CA THR A 18 26.87 -15.45 35.65
C THR A 18 25.88 -15.83 36.75
N ASP A 19 24.62 -15.31 36.68
CA ASP A 19 23.55 -15.63 37.63
C ASP A 19 22.84 -16.96 37.32
N ALA A 20 23.17 -17.61 36.19
CA ALA A 20 22.59 -18.88 35.81
C ALA A 20 23.46 -20.06 36.29
N ASP A 21 22.83 -21.08 36.86
CA ASP A 21 23.48 -22.34 37.19
C ASP A 21 23.84 -23.07 35.91
N PHE A 22 25.06 -22.84 35.41
CA PHE A 22 25.50 -23.25 34.06
C PHE A 22 26.51 -24.37 34.15
N LYS A 23 26.13 -25.58 33.75
CA LYS A 23 27.06 -26.70 33.59
C LYS A 23 27.52 -26.79 32.14
N CYS A 24 28.78 -26.53 31.87
CA CYS A 24 29.38 -26.72 30.54
C CYS A 24 30.71 -27.47 30.63
N ASN A 25 31.10 -28.04 29.51
CA ASN A 25 32.40 -28.71 29.36
C ASN A 25 33.51 -27.78 28.84
N TYR A 26 33.24 -26.47 28.83
CA TYR A 26 34.16 -25.45 28.36
C TYR A 26 34.69 -24.63 29.52
N GLU A 27 35.87 -24.07 29.34
CA GLU A 27 36.50 -23.20 30.33
C GLU A 27 35.74 -21.87 30.39
N ILE A 28 35.48 -21.39 31.59
CA ILE A 28 34.90 -20.06 31.87
C ILE A 28 36.05 -19.13 32.15
N VAL A 29 36.21 -18.10 31.36
CA VAL A 29 37.26 -17.09 31.47
C VAL A 29 36.67 -15.68 31.45
N ASP A 30 37.33 -14.77 32.13
CA ASP A 30 37.00 -13.36 32.10
C ASP A 30 37.70 -12.69 30.92
N VAL A 31 36.90 -12.20 29.95
CA VAL A 31 37.42 -11.47 28.78
C VAL A 31 36.61 -10.20 28.56
N GLU A 32 37.28 -9.19 28.08
CA GLU A 32 36.59 -7.97 27.67
C GLU A 32 35.87 -8.21 26.34
N LEU A 33 34.55 -8.10 26.37
CA LEU A 33 33.67 -8.27 25.20
C LEU A 33 33.06 -6.93 24.77
N GLU A 34 32.98 -6.73 23.48
CA GLU A 34 32.31 -5.55 22.92
C GLU A 34 30.79 -5.65 23.14
N ALA A 35 30.20 -4.63 23.74
CA ALA A 35 28.76 -4.58 23.93
C ALA A 35 28.03 -4.61 22.57
N MET A 36 26.97 -5.41 22.48
CA MET A 36 26.08 -5.37 21.32
C MET A 36 25.31 -4.08 21.31
N LYS A 37 25.37 -3.36 20.20
CA LYS A 37 24.54 -2.19 19.97
C LYS A 37 23.08 -2.63 19.93
N ARG A 38 22.32 -2.35 20.99
CA ARG A 38 20.89 -2.62 21.02
C ARG A 38 20.18 -1.60 20.14
N TYR A 39 19.47 -2.08 19.14
CA TYR A 39 18.55 -1.27 18.38
C TYR A 39 17.16 -1.38 19.02
N PRO A 40 16.40 -0.28 19.09
CA PRO A 40 15.04 -0.31 19.64
C PRO A 40 14.19 -1.28 18.82
N LYS A 41 13.37 -2.09 19.50
CA LYS A 41 12.48 -3.07 18.86
C LYS A 41 11.25 -2.41 18.24
N ASN A 42 10.84 -1.28 18.78
CA ASN A 42 9.70 -0.49 18.35
C ASN A 42 9.84 0.97 18.75
N ILE A 43 8.94 1.82 18.30
CA ILE A 43 8.94 3.25 18.60
C ILE A 43 8.69 3.51 20.11
N SER A 44 7.90 2.66 20.77
CA SER A 44 7.58 2.83 22.19
C SER A 44 8.82 2.76 23.08
N GLU A 45 9.84 1.98 22.70
CA GLU A 45 11.10 1.93 23.44
C GLU A 45 11.87 3.27 23.41
N LEU A 46 11.77 4.00 22.31
CA LEU A 46 12.40 5.32 22.14
C LEU A 46 11.64 6.42 22.89
N LEU A 47 10.39 6.17 23.27
CA LEU A 47 9.51 7.16 23.91
C LEU A 47 9.28 6.91 25.39
N LYS A 48 9.98 5.95 26.01
CA LYS A 48 9.79 5.56 27.42
C LYS A 48 9.92 6.74 28.41
N ASP A 49 10.87 7.63 28.13
CA ASP A 49 11.16 8.76 29.00
C ASP A 49 10.31 10.01 28.66
N ASP A 50 9.62 9.98 27.53
CA ASP A 50 8.81 11.08 27.01
C ASP A 50 7.31 10.89 27.20
N LEU A 51 6.85 9.63 27.33
CA LEU A 51 5.46 9.24 27.47
C LEU A 51 5.22 8.48 28.77
N THR A 52 4.09 8.72 29.39
CA THR A 52 3.59 7.91 30.52
C THR A 52 3.17 6.51 30.03
N SER A 53 3.05 5.55 30.95
CA SER A 53 2.61 4.17 30.61
C SER A 53 1.29 4.15 29.86
N LYS A 54 0.32 4.98 30.26
CA LYS A 54 -0.98 5.10 29.60
C LYS A 54 -0.86 5.66 28.17
N GLU A 55 -0.02 6.67 27.97
CA GLU A 55 0.23 7.25 26.65
C GLU A 55 0.93 6.27 25.71
N ILE A 56 1.77 5.38 26.24
CA ILE A 56 2.40 4.30 25.46
C ILE A 56 1.37 3.25 25.04
N GLU A 57 0.39 2.92 25.86
CA GLU A 57 -0.72 2.02 25.50
C GLU A 57 -1.59 2.62 24.40
N ASP A 58 -1.84 3.93 24.44
CA ASP A 58 -2.61 4.66 23.44
C ASP A 58 -1.84 4.89 22.13
N LEU A 59 -0.51 4.71 22.12
CA LEU A 59 0.34 5.00 20.97
C LEU A 59 0.07 4.00 19.83
N LYS A 60 -0.40 4.50 18.70
CA LYS A 60 -0.50 3.70 17.46
C LYS A 60 0.89 3.47 16.88
N THR A 61 1.38 2.25 16.97
CA THR A 61 2.71 1.86 16.46
C THR A 61 2.72 1.48 14.98
N SER A 62 1.54 1.39 14.35
CA SER A 62 1.42 1.09 12.92
C SER A 62 1.50 2.36 12.08
N PHE A 63 2.34 2.34 11.06
CA PHE A 63 2.54 3.45 10.13
C PHE A 63 2.69 2.96 8.68
N ASP A 64 2.51 3.86 7.73
CA ASP A 64 2.76 3.58 6.31
C ASP A 64 4.12 4.18 5.91
N ILE A 65 4.96 3.37 5.25
CA ILE A 65 6.23 3.83 4.67
C ILE A 65 6.06 3.96 3.16
N ILE A 66 6.22 5.18 2.65
CA ILE A 66 6.13 5.48 1.23
C ILE A 66 7.45 6.10 0.80
N GLY A 67 8.34 5.32 0.18
CA GLY A 67 9.70 5.76 -0.13
C GLY A 67 10.45 6.23 1.12
N ASP A 68 10.84 7.49 1.16
CA ASP A 68 11.56 8.13 2.27
C ASP A 68 10.62 8.82 3.29
N ILE A 69 9.32 8.69 3.12
CA ILE A 69 8.29 9.32 3.96
C ILE A 69 7.60 8.26 4.83
N VAL A 70 7.35 8.61 6.09
CA VAL A 70 6.51 7.84 7.01
C VAL A 70 5.23 8.63 7.29
N ILE A 71 4.08 7.95 7.22
CA ILE A 71 2.78 8.54 7.58
C ILE A 71 2.26 7.82 8.81
N VAL A 72 2.09 8.58 9.88
CA VAL A 72 1.61 8.10 11.19
C VAL A 72 0.19 8.61 11.48
N GLU A 73 -0.49 7.92 12.37
CA GLU A 73 -1.74 8.36 12.95
C GLU A 73 -1.54 8.56 14.44
N ILE A 74 -1.80 9.77 14.95
CA ILE A 74 -1.64 10.14 16.34
C ILE A 74 -3.03 10.44 16.91
N GLN A 75 -3.32 9.91 18.09
CA GLN A 75 -4.59 10.17 18.80
C GLN A 75 -4.58 11.58 19.39
N GLU A 76 -5.76 12.17 19.57
CA GLU A 76 -5.92 13.55 20.07
C GLU A 76 -5.21 13.79 21.40
N ASN A 77 -5.28 12.84 22.33
CA ASN A 77 -4.60 12.92 23.62
C ASN A 77 -3.06 12.91 23.56
N LEU A 78 -2.49 12.59 22.38
CA LEU A 78 -1.04 12.58 22.14
C LEU A 78 -0.60 13.71 21.17
N GLU A 79 -1.52 14.59 20.74
CA GLU A 79 -1.21 15.61 19.72
C GLU A 79 -0.16 16.61 20.20
N GLU A 80 -0.15 17.00 21.48
CA GLU A 80 0.89 17.86 22.06
C GLU A 80 2.29 17.24 22.01
N LYS A 81 2.38 15.92 21.93
CA LYS A 81 3.62 15.14 21.86
C LYS A 81 4.02 14.73 20.44
N LYS A 82 3.29 15.19 19.41
CA LYS A 82 3.53 14.81 18.01
C LYS A 82 4.97 15.00 17.55
N SER A 83 5.64 16.07 17.96
CA SER A 83 7.05 16.29 17.60
C SER A 83 7.99 15.25 18.17
N LYS A 84 7.75 14.78 19.42
CA LYS A 84 8.56 13.72 20.05
C LYS A 84 8.30 12.38 19.35
N ILE A 85 7.02 12.05 19.10
CA ILE A 85 6.62 10.86 18.35
C ILE A 85 7.21 10.88 16.94
N GLY A 86 7.17 12.03 16.26
CA GLY A 86 7.78 12.23 14.95
C GLY A 86 9.28 11.96 14.94
N LYS A 87 10.03 12.53 15.89
CA LYS A 87 11.48 12.32 16.03
C LYS A 87 11.83 10.87 16.31
N ALA A 88 11.13 10.22 17.23
CA ALA A 88 11.32 8.80 17.53
C ALA A 88 11.01 7.91 16.32
N THR A 89 9.94 8.24 15.56
CA THR A 89 9.59 7.55 14.31
C THR A 89 10.68 7.72 13.25
N LEU A 90 11.22 8.93 13.11
CA LEU A 90 12.30 9.24 12.16
C LEU A 90 13.56 8.43 12.51
N GLU A 91 13.92 8.42 13.80
CA GLU A 91 15.05 7.65 14.29
C GLU A 91 14.87 6.15 14.09
N PHE A 92 13.70 5.61 14.41
CA PHE A 92 13.40 4.18 14.28
C PHE A 92 13.42 3.72 12.81
N THR A 93 12.76 4.48 11.94
CA THR A 93 12.57 4.09 10.53
C THR A 93 13.74 4.44 9.63
N LYS A 94 14.64 5.34 10.08
CA LYS A 94 15.75 5.89 9.27
C LYS A 94 15.26 6.50 7.94
N ARG A 95 14.05 7.11 7.96
CA ARG A 95 13.48 7.82 6.82
C ARG A 95 13.79 9.32 6.92
N LYS A 96 13.38 10.09 5.90
CA LYS A 96 13.70 11.52 5.83
C LYS A 96 12.63 12.41 6.43
N SER A 97 11.36 12.00 6.35
CA SER A 97 10.22 12.81 6.77
C SER A 97 9.17 11.96 7.46
N VAL A 98 8.52 12.54 8.48
CA VAL A 98 7.37 11.96 9.15
C VAL A 98 6.22 12.93 9.10
N TYR A 99 5.11 12.50 8.48
CA TYR A 99 3.86 13.24 8.39
C TYR A 99 2.79 12.59 9.27
N MET A 100 2.01 13.41 9.94
CA MET A 100 0.82 12.99 10.69
C MET A 100 -0.44 13.20 9.86
N LYS A 101 -1.36 12.25 9.93
CA LYS A 101 -2.71 12.37 9.35
C LYS A 101 -3.53 13.39 10.15
N LYS A 102 -4.01 14.44 9.48
CA LYS A 102 -4.91 15.46 10.06
C LYS A 102 -6.38 15.20 9.73
N SER A 103 -6.65 14.48 8.64
CA SER A 103 -8.00 14.15 8.21
C SER A 103 -8.14 12.70 7.76
N ALA A 104 -9.39 12.23 7.67
CA ALA A 104 -9.72 11.07 6.84
C ALA A 104 -9.50 11.42 5.36
N ILE A 105 -9.54 10.40 4.49
CA ILE A 105 -9.53 10.62 3.03
C ILE A 105 -10.84 11.31 2.65
N HIS A 106 -10.77 12.43 1.92
CA HIS A 106 -11.93 13.23 1.55
C HIS A 106 -11.89 13.70 0.09
N GLY A 107 -13.03 14.18 -0.38
CA GLY A 107 -13.21 14.71 -1.74
C GLY A 107 -13.18 13.66 -2.84
N THR A 108 -13.56 14.07 -4.04
CA THR A 108 -13.59 13.20 -5.25
C THR A 108 -12.19 12.70 -5.62
N ILE A 109 -11.17 13.53 -5.43
CA ILE A 109 -9.77 13.20 -5.72
C ILE A 109 -9.09 12.39 -4.61
N ARG A 110 -9.81 12.11 -3.49
CA ARG A 110 -9.38 11.21 -2.40
C ARG A 110 -8.05 11.60 -1.76
N ILE A 111 -7.83 12.87 -1.48
CA ILE A 111 -6.66 13.36 -0.74
C ILE A 111 -6.88 13.29 0.78
N ARG A 112 -5.81 13.48 1.51
CA ARG A 112 -5.78 13.57 2.96
C ARG A 112 -4.91 14.73 3.38
N ASP A 113 -5.35 15.48 4.37
CA ASP A 113 -4.52 16.51 4.96
C ASP A 113 -3.42 15.85 5.81
N LEU A 114 -2.21 16.30 5.60
CA LEU A 114 -1.02 15.84 6.30
C LEU A 114 -0.32 17.01 6.96
N GLU A 115 0.33 16.75 8.09
CA GLU A 115 1.16 17.71 8.80
C GLU A 115 2.56 17.13 8.97
N LEU A 116 3.59 17.86 8.54
CA LEU A 116 4.98 17.49 8.82
C LEU A 116 5.24 17.63 10.33
N ILE A 117 5.65 16.56 10.99
CA ILE A 117 5.95 16.55 12.44
C ILE A 117 7.42 16.28 12.76
N ALA A 118 8.19 15.77 11.81
CA ALA A 118 9.65 15.62 11.93
C ALA A 118 10.33 15.41 10.56
N GLY A 119 11.59 15.84 10.46
CA GLY A 119 12.45 15.63 9.28
C GLY A 119 12.34 16.72 8.23
N GLU A 120 12.59 16.37 6.98
CA GLU A 120 12.64 17.29 5.85
C GLU A 120 11.23 17.67 5.38
N ASN A 121 11.00 18.93 5.05
CA ASN A 121 9.74 19.37 4.44
C ASN A 121 9.76 19.08 2.92
N ASN A 122 9.62 17.82 2.59
CA ASN A 122 9.53 17.36 1.20
C ASN A 122 8.47 16.26 1.07
N PRO A 123 7.28 16.58 0.56
CA PRO A 123 6.21 15.60 0.39
C PRO A 123 6.38 14.70 -0.85
N VAL A 124 7.40 14.94 -1.68
CA VAL A 124 7.67 14.15 -2.89
C VAL A 124 8.64 13.02 -2.58
N THR A 125 8.28 11.81 -2.98
CA THR A 125 9.12 10.63 -2.78
C THR A 125 9.00 9.64 -3.93
N ILE A 126 9.88 8.62 -3.94
CA ILE A 126 9.83 7.49 -4.86
C ILE A 126 9.67 6.21 -4.04
N HIS A 127 8.49 5.61 -4.14
CA HIS A 127 8.23 4.29 -3.57
C HIS A 127 8.70 3.20 -4.52
N LYS A 128 9.26 2.11 -3.96
CA LYS A 128 9.73 0.95 -4.73
C LYS A 128 8.93 -0.28 -4.34
N GLU A 129 8.35 -0.95 -5.33
CA GLU A 129 7.66 -2.24 -5.15
C GLU A 129 7.75 -3.08 -6.43
N HIS A 130 7.86 -4.40 -6.30
CA HIS A 130 7.83 -5.36 -7.41
C HIS A 130 8.70 -4.96 -8.62
N GLY A 131 9.89 -4.40 -8.38
CA GLY A 131 10.81 -3.96 -9.42
C GLY A 131 10.42 -2.64 -10.10
N THR A 132 9.37 -1.97 -9.63
CA THR A 132 8.93 -0.66 -10.12
C THR A 132 9.31 0.48 -9.20
N ARG A 133 9.31 1.70 -9.75
CA ARG A 133 9.51 2.96 -9.04
C ARG A 133 8.31 3.86 -9.26
N LEU A 134 7.67 4.28 -8.19
CA LEU A 134 6.46 5.09 -8.19
C LEU A 134 6.77 6.43 -7.50
N LYS A 135 6.93 7.49 -8.28
CA LYS A 135 7.07 8.85 -7.77
C LYS A 135 5.69 9.43 -7.46
N LEU A 136 5.58 10.12 -6.34
CA LEU A 136 4.35 10.77 -5.92
C LEU A 136 4.64 11.91 -4.93
N ASN A 137 3.68 12.83 -4.81
CA ASN A 137 3.56 13.76 -3.69
C ASN A 137 2.44 13.24 -2.76
N VAL A 138 2.76 12.94 -1.51
CA VAL A 138 1.81 12.35 -0.55
C VAL A 138 0.66 13.31 -0.15
N GLU A 139 0.79 14.60 -0.38
CA GLU A 139 -0.22 15.63 -0.11
C GLU A 139 -1.19 15.83 -1.29
N GLU A 140 -0.78 15.49 -2.52
CA GLU A 140 -1.57 15.73 -3.74
C GLU A 140 -2.32 14.49 -4.24
N VAL A 141 -1.86 13.30 -3.88
CA VAL A 141 -2.41 12.05 -4.40
C VAL A 141 -2.57 10.98 -3.33
N TYR A 142 -3.54 10.12 -3.51
CA TYR A 142 -3.69 8.92 -2.69
C TYR A 142 -2.77 7.80 -3.16
N PHE A 143 -2.07 7.19 -2.21
CA PHE A 143 -1.34 5.96 -2.43
C PHE A 143 -1.35 5.10 -1.15
N SER A 144 -1.45 3.78 -1.30
CA SER A 144 -1.35 2.84 -0.17
C SER A 144 -0.32 1.75 -0.46
N PRO A 145 0.79 1.71 0.29
CA PRO A 145 1.80 0.65 0.14
C PRO A 145 1.25 -0.73 0.59
N ARG A 146 0.21 -0.74 1.42
CA ARG A 146 -0.44 -1.98 1.91
C ARG A 146 -1.14 -2.79 0.82
N LEU A 147 -1.29 -2.23 -0.39
CA LEU A 147 -1.87 -2.92 -1.55
C LEU A 147 -0.82 -3.58 -2.46
N ALA A 148 0.46 -3.55 -2.11
CA ALA A 148 1.54 -4.10 -2.94
C ALA A 148 1.31 -5.59 -3.29
N THR A 149 0.98 -6.42 -2.31
CA THR A 149 0.67 -7.84 -2.53
C THR A 149 -0.50 -8.04 -3.49
N GLU A 150 -1.55 -7.20 -3.38
CA GLU A 150 -2.71 -7.28 -4.25
C GLU A 150 -2.37 -6.87 -5.69
N ARG A 151 -1.58 -5.82 -5.87
CA ARG A 151 -1.08 -5.41 -7.20
C ARG A 151 -0.27 -6.52 -7.87
N LYS A 152 0.60 -7.18 -7.11
CA LYS A 152 1.37 -8.34 -7.61
C LYS A 152 0.46 -9.49 -8.02
N ARG A 153 -0.53 -9.83 -7.18
CA ARG A 153 -1.50 -10.89 -7.47
C ARG A 153 -2.25 -10.64 -8.79
N VAL A 154 -2.75 -9.41 -8.96
CA VAL A 154 -3.44 -9.05 -10.22
C VAL A 154 -2.48 -9.14 -11.39
N SER A 155 -1.26 -8.59 -11.25
CA SER A 155 -0.23 -8.67 -12.28
C SER A 155 0.08 -10.12 -12.69
N ASP A 156 0.18 -11.05 -11.72
CA ASP A 156 0.46 -12.47 -11.97
C ASP A 156 -0.70 -13.22 -12.65
N SER A 157 -1.92 -12.68 -12.57
CA SER A 157 -3.12 -13.26 -13.20
C SER A 157 -3.38 -12.75 -14.61
N VAL A 158 -2.64 -11.75 -15.07
CA VAL A 158 -2.75 -11.15 -16.40
C VAL A 158 -2.17 -12.08 -17.44
N LYS A 159 -2.85 -12.17 -18.59
CA LYS A 159 -2.39 -12.95 -19.76
C LYS A 159 -1.69 -12.04 -20.78
N GLU A 160 -0.85 -12.65 -21.60
CA GLU A 160 -0.21 -11.96 -22.72
C GLU A 160 -1.21 -11.28 -23.64
N ASN A 161 -0.89 -10.06 -24.06
CA ASN A 161 -1.66 -9.24 -24.99
C ASN A 161 -3.06 -8.82 -24.49
N GLU A 162 -3.36 -8.92 -23.18
CA GLU A 162 -4.60 -8.37 -22.63
C GLU A 162 -4.70 -6.85 -22.88
N ASN A 163 -5.87 -6.37 -23.27
CA ASN A 163 -6.24 -4.97 -23.20
C ASN A 163 -6.88 -4.69 -21.84
N ILE A 164 -6.24 -3.85 -21.05
CA ILE A 164 -6.62 -3.59 -19.65
C ILE A 164 -7.11 -2.15 -19.51
N LEU A 165 -8.20 -1.95 -18.77
CA LEU A 165 -8.65 -0.63 -18.33
C LEU A 165 -8.52 -0.54 -16.80
N ASP A 166 -7.75 0.42 -16.31
CA ASP A 166 -7.83 0.83 -14.91
C ASP A 166 -8.68 2.10 -14.83
N MET A 167 -9.89 1.97 -14.25
CA MET A 167 -10.88 3.05 -14.23
C MET A 167 -10.55 4.15 -13.20
N PHE A 168 -9.66 3.87 -12.23
CA PHE A 168 -9.33 4.77 -11.11
C PHE A 168 -7.86 4.61 -10.74
N CYS A 169 -6.99 4.88 -11.71
CA CYS A 169 -5.60 4.45 -11.67
C CYS A 169 -4.70 5.20 -10.67
N GLY A 170 -5.09 6.36 -10.17
CA GLY A 170 -4.22 7.19 -9.36
C GLY A 170 -2.88 7.49 -10.05
N ILE A 171 -1.79 7.36 -9.33
CA ILE A 171 -0.42 7.48 -9.87
C ILE A 171 0.04 6.26 -10.70
N GLY A 172 -0.87 5.33 -10.97
CA GLY A 172 -0.64 4.13 -11.78
C GLY A 172 -0.01 2.94 -11.08
N PRO A 173 -0.26 2.67 -9.79
CA PRO A 173 0.41 1.54 -9.14
C PRO A 173 0.01 0.18 -9.71
N PHE A 174 -1.24 -0.05 -10.12
CA PHE A 174 -1.63 -1.24 -10.87
C PHE A 174 -1.07 -1.23 -12.30
N PRO A 175 -1.32 -0.19 -13.12
CA PRO A 175 -0.83 -0.14 -14.49
C PRO A 175 0.69 -0.35 -14.60
N VAL A 176 1.48 0.35 -13.76
CA VAL A 176 2.95 0.29 -13.83
C VAL A 176 3.47 -1.09 -13.42
N VAL A 177 2.94 -1.70 -12.34
CA VAL A 177 3.34 -3.05 -11.92
C VAL A 177 2.95 -4.09 -12.96
N ILE A 178 1.76 -4.00 -13.56
CA ILE A 178 1.30 -4.93 -14.58
C ILE A 178 2.15 -4.80 -15.85
N ALA A 179 2.30 -3.58 -16.39
CA ALA A 179 3.04 -3.34 -17.63
C ALA A 179 4.54 -3.66 -17.52
N LYS A 180 5.11 -3.59 -16.29
CA LYS A 180 6.51 -3.96 -16.05
C LYS A 180 6.77 -5.45 -16.19
N ASN A 181 5.75 -6.26 -15.85
CA ASN A 181 5.90 -7.72 -15.77
C ASN A 181 5.20 -8.46 -16.92
N ASN A 182 4.38 -7.80 -17.73
CA ASN A 182 3.54 -8.44 -18.76
C ASN A 182 3.55 -7.61 -20.04
N ASN A 183 3.46 -8.30 -21.18
CA ASN A 183 3.26 -7.68 -22.49
C ASN A 183 1.75 -7.44 -22.71
N VAL A 184 1.26 -6.25 -22.41
CA VAL A 184 -0.16 -5.86 -22.41
C VAL A 184 -0.34 -4.43 -22.92
N ASN A 185 -1.57 -4.02 -23.22
CA ASN A 185 -1.92 -2.62 -23.48
C ASN A 185 -2.85 -2.12 -22.38
N ILE A 186 -2.50 -1.02 -21.72
CA ILE A 186 -3.27 -0.49 -20.59
C ILE A 186 -3.79 0.91 -20.91
N THR A 187 -5.10 1.12 -20.77
CA THR A 187 -5.71 2.44 -20.67
C THR A 187 -5.94 2.72 -19.18
N ALA A 188 -5.38 3.81 -18.68
CA ALA A 188 -5.41 4.18 -17.27
C ALA A 188 -6.07 5.55 -17.11
N VAL A 189 -7.19 5.59 -16.39
CA VAL A 189 -8.02 6.79 -16.22
C VAL A 189 -8.04 7.22 -14.77
N ASP A 190 -7.89 8.52 -14.53
CA ASP A 190 -8.12 9.12 -13.22
C ASP A 190 -8.61 10.58 -13.37
N ILE A 191 -9.51 11.00 -12.49
CA ILE A 191 -10.03 12.36 -12.48
C ILE A 191 -9.02 13.37 -11.89
N ASN A 192 -8.08 12.89 -11.06
CA ASN A 192 -7.07 13.74 -10.43
C ASN A 192 -5.94 14.05 -11.41
N LYS A 193 -5.86 15.31 -11.85
CA LYS A 193 -4.82 15.80 -12.76
C LYS A 193 -3.40 15.57 -12.21
N ASN A 194 -3.19 15.74 -10.91
CA ASN A 194 -1.89 15.52 -10.30
C ASN A 194 -1.52 14.02 -10.31
N ALA A 195 -2.49 13.14 -10.11
CA ALA A 195 -2.27 11.70 -10.21
C ALA A 195 -1.83 11.30 -11.63
N ILE A 196 -2.50 11.80 -12.67
CA ILE A 196 -2.12 11.55 -14.07
C ILE A 196 -0.76 12.15 -14.42
N LYS A 197 -0.41 13.33 -13.88
CA LYS A 197 0.96 13.88 -14.01
C LYS A 197 1.99 12.88 -13.45
N TYR A 198 1.80 12.38 -12.24
CA TYR A 198 2.71 11.39 -11.66
C TYR A 198 2.69 10.06 -12.39
N LEU A 199 1.53 9.61 -12.91
CA LEU A 199 1.48 8.42 -13.76
C LEU A 199 2.37 8.56 -15.00
N ASN A 200 2.32 9.69 -15.71
CA ASN A 200 3.18 9.94 -16.86
C ASN A 200 4.68 9.94 -16.47
N GLU A 201 5.03 10.56 -15.34
CA GLU A 201 6.41 10.51 -14.83
C GLU A 201 6.80 9.06 -14.47
N ASN A 202 5.90 8.25 -13.91
CA ASN A 202 6.13 6.87 -13.54
C ASN A 202 6.27 5.95 -14.76
N ILE A 203 5.53 6.18 -15.84
CA ILE A 203 5.68 5.50 -17.13
C ILE A 203 7.13 5.69 -17.64
N LEU A 204 7.60 6.94 -17.68
CA LEU A 204 8.96 7.27 -18.11
C LEU A 204 10.03 6.68 -17.16
N LEU A 205 9.82 6.82 -15.84
CA LEU A 205 10.75 6.33 -14.82
C LEU A 205 10.97 4.82 -14.87
N ASN A 206 9.97 4.06 -15.31
CA ASN A 206 10.02 2.60 -15.46
C ASN A 206 10.29 2.14 -16.90
N LYS A 207 10.48 3.08 -17.85
CA LYS A 207 10.73 2.81 -19.29
C LYS A 207 9.61 1.97 -19.90
N LEU A 208 8.35 2.35 -19.66
CA LEU A 208 7.17 1.70 -20.20
C LEU A 208 6.64 2.48 -21.41
N HIS A 209 5.99 1.78 -22.36
CA HIS A 209 5.49 2.36 -23.60
C HIS A 209 4.06 1.92 -23.92
N ASN A 210 3.48 1.06 -23.09
CA ASN A 210 2.23 0.36 -23.30
C ASN A 210 1.12 0.79 -22.32
N ILE A 211 1.23 1.99 -21.76
CA ILE A 211 0.23 2.61 -20.89
C ILE A 211 -0.19 3.95 -21.49
N GLU A 212 -1.47 4.08 -21.76
CA GLU A 212 -2.14 5.33 -22.14
C GLU A 212 -2.78 5.94 -20.89
N ALA A 213 -2.31 7.11 -20.48
CA ALA A 213 -2.81 7.82 -19.30
C ALA A 213 -3.80 8.91 -19.70
N ILE A 214 -5.03 8.85 -19.19
CA ILE A 214 -6.12 9.77 -19.54
C ILE A 214 -6.62 10.46 -18.27
N CYS A 215 -6.61 11.81 -18.27
CA CYS A 215 -7.20 12.61 -17.20
C CYS A 215 -8.66 12.91 -17.50
N GLY A 216 -9.57 12.48 -16.63
CA GLY A 216 -10.99 12.79 -16.77
C GLY A 216 -11.90 11.90 -15.95
N ASP A 217 -13.18 12.27 -15.92
CA ASP A 217 -14.23 11.41 -15.38
C ASP A 217 -14.42 10.21 -16.31
N ILE A 218 -14.39 9.00 -15.74
CA ILE A 218 -14.53 7.76 -16.52
C ILE A 218 -15.84 7.69 -17.32
N ASN A 219 -16.93 8.30 -16.84
CA ASN A 219 -18.19 8.36 -17.57
C ASN A 219 -18.04 9.16 -18.88
N GLU A 220 -17.28 10.24 -18.85
CA GLU A 220 -17.03 11.06 -20.04
C GLU A 220 -15.96 10.44 -20.94
N VAL A 221 -14.86 9.98 -20.34
CA VAL A 221 -13.77 9.32 -21.08
C VAL A 221 -14.28 8.09 -21.82
N SER A 222 -15.16 7.30 -21.19
CA SER A 222 -15.69 6.05 -21.77
C SER A 222 -16.44 6.24 -23.10
N LYS A 223 -17.03 7.41 -23.34
CA LYS A 223 -17.72 7.73 -24.59
C LYS A 223 -16.80 7.69 -25.82
N ASN A 224 -15.50 7.86 -25.58
CA ASN A 224 -14.47 7.85 -26.63
C ASN A 224 -13.65 6.54 -26.63
N LEU A 225 -13.92 5.60 -25.73
CA LEU A 225 -13.27 4.30 -25.70
C LEU A 225 -13.95 3.33 -26.68
N ASN A 226 -13.41 3.23 -27.89
CA ASN A 226 -14.01 2.45 -28.99
C ASN A 226 -13.63 0.95 -28.96
N LYS A 227 -13.22 0.41 -27.82
CA LYS A 227 -12.80 -1.00 -27.68
C LYS A 227 -13.39 -1.62 -26.42
N LYS A 228 -13.44 -2.95 -26.39
CA LYS A 228 -13.71 -3.74 -25.19
C LYS A 228 -12.40 -4.15 -24.55
N TYR A 229 -12.44 -4.38 -23.24
CA TYR A 229 -11.27 -4.72 -22.44
C TYR A 229 -11.35 -6.15 -21.92
N ASP A 230 -10.24 -6.85 -21.99
CA ASP A 230 -10.10 -8.21 -21.45
C ASP A 230 -10.06 -8.20 -19.93
N ARG A 231 -9.64 -7.06 -19.35
CA ARG A 231 -9.62 -6.84 -17.91
C ARG A 231 -9.98 -5.40 -17.56
N ILE A 232 -10.80 -5.25 -16.50
CA ILE A 232 -11.10 -3.95 -15.91
C ILE A 232 -10.75 -3.97 -14.42
N ILE A 233 -9.99 -2.97 -13.99
CA ILE A 233 -9.62 -2.77 -12.58
C ILE A 233 -10.45 -1.62 -12.01
N MET A 234 -11.15 -1.87 -10.90
CA MET A 234 -12.07 -0.92 -10.26
C MET A 234 -11.66 -0.68 -8.80
N ASN A 235 -10.45 -0.16 -8.57
CA ASN A 235 -9.93 0.05 -7.22
C ASN A 235 -10.34 1.41 -6.63
N LEU A 236 -11.64 1.62 -6.48
CA LEU A 236 -12.27 2.77 -5.80
C LEU A 236 -13.27 2.28 -4.74
N PRO A 237 -12.83 1.62 -3.65
CA PRO A 237 -13.68 0.76 -2.83
C PRO A 237 -14.89 1.43 -2.16
N GLY A 238 -14.93 2.76 -2.07
CA GLY A 238 -16.08 3.49 -1.53
C GLY A 238 -17.16 3.81 -2.56
N LEU A 239 -16.83 3.85 -3.86
CA LEU A 239 -17.71 4.33 -4.93
C LEU A 239 -17.72 3.42 -6.17
N ALA A 240 -16.86 2.42 -6.27
CA ALA A 240 -16.73 1.57 -7.47
C ALA A 240 -18.07 0.94 -7.92
N TYR A 241 -18.96 0.67 -6.97
CA TYR A 241 -20.27 0.07 -7.27
C TYR A 241 -21.15 0.92 -8.22
N GLU A 242 -20.98 2.25 -8.21
CA GLU A 242 -21.73 3.16 -9.09
C GLU A 242 -21.35 2.97 -10.57
N PHE A 243 -20.16 2.51 -10.84
CA PHE A 243 -19.58 2.33 -12.17
C PHE A 243 -19.69 0.89 -12.72
N LEU A 244 -20.33 -0.03 -11.98
CA LEU A 244 -20.42 -1.43 -12.39
C LEU A 244 -21.15 -1.64 -13.72
N ASN A 245 -22.22 -0.88 -14.01
CA ASN A 245 -22.92 -0.97 -15.30
C ASN A 245 -21.97 -0.56 -16.44
N LEU A 246 -21.26 0.56 -16.27
CA LEU A 246 -20.27 1.01 -17.24
C LEU A 246 -19.14 -0.03 -17.44
N ALA A 247 -18.62 -0.60 -16.36
CA ALA A 247 -17.63 -1.65 -16.45
C ALA A 247 -18.16 -2.87 -17.21
N MET A 248 -19.40 -3.30 -16.96
CA MET A 248 -20.02 -4.39 -17.71
C MET A 248 -20.12 -4.08 -19.21
N THR A 249 -20.48 -2.84 -19.61
CA THR A 249 -20.52 -2.47 -21.02
C THR A 249 -19.15 -2.48 -21.68
N LEU A 250 -18.08 -2.10 -20.95
CA LEU A 250 -16.73 -2.02 -21.48
C LEU A 250 -15.97 -3.36 -21.47
N THR A 251 -16.43 -4.34 -20.68
CA THR A 251 -15.78 -5.65 -20.58
C THR A 251 -16.09 -6.51 -21.80
N ALA A 252 -15.07 -7.13 -22.40
CA ALA A 252 -15.17 -8.12 -23.46
C ALA A 252 -15.86 -9.40 -22.95
N ASN A 253 -16.38 -10.22 -23.90
CA ASN A 253 -16.84 -11.55 -23.51
C ASN A 253 -15.70 -12.40 -22.95
N ASN A 254 -15.93 -13.08 -21.85
CA ASN A 254 -14.92 -13.76 -21.02
C ASN A 254 -13.86 -12.84 -20.36
N GLY A 255 -14.05 -11.52 -20.42
CA GLY A 255 -13.18 -10.57 -19.72
C GLY A 255 -13.37 -10.60 -18.21
N ILE A 256 -12.41 -10.08 -17.48
CA ILE A 256 -12.34 -10.13 -16.00
C ILE A 256 -12.54 -8.72 -15.43
N ILE A 257 -13.37 -8.60 -14.40
CA ILE A 257 -13.47 -7.41 -13.58
C ILE A 257 -12.81 -7.70 -12.23
N ASN A 258 -11.76 -6.95 -11.88
CA ASN A 258 -11.20 -6.90 -10.54
C ASN A 258 -11.92 -5.79 -9.77
N TYR A 259 -12.94 -6.15 -9.02
CA TYR A 259 -13.81 -5.24 -8.28
C TYR A 259 -13.40 -5.14 -6.82
N TYR A 260 -13.39 -3.91 -6.29
CA TYR A 260 -13.01 -3.63 -4.91
C TYR A 260 -14.07 -2.82 -4.19
N GLU A 261 -14.39 -3.20 -2.95
CA GLU A 261 -15.27 -2.42 -2.07
C GLU A 261 -14.86 -2.54 -0.59
N PHE A 262 -15.40 -1.66 0.25
CA PHE A 262 -15.36 -1.83 1.69
C PHE A 262 -16.60 -2.60 2.14
N SER A 263 -16.39 -3.76 2.77
CA SER A 263 -17.48 -4.61 3.24
C SER A 263 -17.01 -5.50 4.39
N ASP A 264 -17.93 -5.99 5.18
CA ASP A 264 -17.73 -7.04 6.19
C ASP A 264 -17.66 -8.45 5.55
N SER A 265 -18.31 -8.60 4.40
CA SER A 265 -18.46 -9.85 3.65
C SER A 265 -18.36 -9.64 2.14
N TYR A 266 -18.40 -10.72 1.37
CA TYR A 266 -18.39 -10.65 -0.11
C TYR A 266 -19.79 -10.58 -0.72
N GLY A 267 -20.83 -10.92 0.05
CA GLY A 267 -22.19 -11.12 -0.47
C GLY A 267 -22.74 -9.88 -1.19
N GLN A 268 -22.59 -8.72 -0.58
CA GLN A 268 -23.10 -7.46 -1.16
C GLN A 268 -22.42 -7.13 -2.50
N GLY A 269 -21.09 -7.30 -2.59
CA GLY A 269 -20.35 -7.04 -3.82
C GLY A 269 -20.69 -8.02 -4.94
N ILE A 270 -20.89 -9.28 -4.61
CA ILE A 270 -21.35 -10.32 -5.56
C ILE A 270 -22.74 -9.96 -6.08
N GLU A 271 -23.67 -9.58 -5.21
CA GLU A 271 -25.03 -9.19 -5.60
C GLU A 271 -25.02 -7.96 -6.54
N ARG A 272 -24.19 -6.95 -6.24
CA ARG A 272 -24.00 -5.77 -7.08
C ARG A 272 -23.50 -6.13 -8.47
N LEU A 273 -22.47 -7.00 -8.57
CA LEU A 273 -21.94 -7.51 -9.84
C LEU A 273 -23.01 -8.27 -10.64
N GLN A 274 -23.77 -9.16 -10.00
CA GLN A 274 -24.85 -9.91 -10.67
C GLN A 274 -25.98 -9.00 -11.15
N LYS A 275 -26.37 -8.01 -10.36
CA LYS A 275 -27.38 -7.02 -10.77
C LYS A 275 -26.92 -6.18 -11.96
N ALA A 276 -25.65 -5.71 -11.95
CA ALA A 276 -25.10 -4.96 -13.05
C ALA A 276 -25.01 -5.81 -14.34
N ALA A 277 -24.55 -7.05 -14.24
CA ALA A 277 -24.50 -7.97 -15.36
C ALA A 277 -25.88 -8.23 -15.96
N LYS A 278 -26.90 -8.51 -15.13
CA LYS A 278 -28.28 -8.73 -15.57
C LYS A 278 -28.84 -7.53 -16.32
N LYS A 279 -28.52 -6.30 -15.87
CA LYS A 279 -28.96 -5.06 -16.51
C LYS A 279 -28.39 -4.88 -17.92
N GLU A 280 -27.20 -5.41 -18.16
CA GLU A 280 -26.52 -5.40 -19.45
C GLU A 280 -26.72 -6.70 -20.25
N ASN A 281 -27.72 -7.53 -19.90
CA ASN A 281 -28.00 -8.83 -20.51
C ASN A 281 -26.79 -9.79 -20.51
N LYS A 282 -25.98 -9.72 -19.45
CA LYS A 282 -24.78 -10.53 -19.23
C LYS A 282 -24.93 -11.39 -17.99
N LYS A 283 -24.00 -12.31 -17.81
CA LYS A 283 -23.82 -13.10 -16.57
C LYS A 283 -22.42 -12.85 -16.03
N VAL A 284 -22.23 -13.12 -14.75
CA VAL A 284 -20.92 -13.13 -14.11
C VAL A 284 -20.69 -14.43 -13.39
N GLU A 285 -19.49 -14.97 -13.56
CA GLU A 285 -18.93 -16.08 -12.81
C GLU A 285 -17.90 -15.50 -11.82
N ILE A 286 -18.09 -15.76 -10.52
CA ILE A 286 -17.15 -15.30 -9.49
C ILE A 286 -15.97 -16.26 -9.47
N LEU A 287 -14.80 -15.76 -9.84
CA LEU A 287 -13.56 -16.54 -9.90
C LEU A 287 -12.84 -16.60 -8.55
N ASN A 288 -12.84 -15.48 -7.82
CA ASN A 288 -12.13 -15.38 -6.55
C ASN A 288 -12.73 -14.27 -5.67
N THR A 289 -12.63 -14.46 -4.36
CA THR A 289 -12.97 -13.44 -3.34
C THR A 289 -11.91 -13.42 -2.26
N ARG A 290 -11.51 -12.23 -1.79
CA ARG A 290 -10.51 -12.12 -0.73
C ARG A 290 -10.60 -10.83 0.08
N LYS A 291 -10.20 -10.91 1.34
CA LYS A 291 -9.93 -9.75 2.18
C LYS A 291 -8.50 -9.25 1.89
N VAL A 292 -8.37 -8.05 1.36
CA VAL A 292 -7.07 -7.47 0.96
C VAL A 292 -6.37 -6.85 2.17
N LYS A 293 -7.09 -6.00 2.90
CA LYS A 293 -6.61 -5.38 4.14
C LYS A 293 -7.78 -4.99 5.04
N SER A 294 -7.56 -4.86 6.34
CA SER A 294 -8.52 -4.24 7.24
C SER A 294 -8.66 -2.74 6.93
N SER A 295 -9.88 -2.24 6.98
CA SER A 295 -10.21 -0.82 6.84
C SER A 295 -10.56 -0.19 8.20
N SER A 296 -11.40 -0.87 8.96
CA SER A 296 -11.76 -0.56 10.34
C SER A 296 -12.21 -1.84 11.04
N PRO A 297 -12.49 -1.86 12.35
CA PRO A 297 -13.02 -3.03 13.03
C PRO A 297 -14.25 -3.60 12.30
N GLY A 298 -14.20 -4.89 11.93
CA GLY A 298 -15.25 -5.57 11.19
C GLY A 298 -15.36 -5.25 9.69
N MET A 299 -14.66 -4.22 9.18
CA MET A 299 -14.70 -3.81 7.77
C MET A 299 -13.39 -4.09 7.06
N TRP A 300 -13.50 -4.62 5.87
CA TRP A 300 -12.37 -5.00 5.02
C TRP A 300 -12.40 -4.28 3.67
N HIS A 301 -11.25 -4.00 3.14
CA HIS A 301 -11.10 -3.80 1.70
C HIS A 301 -11.13 -5.18 1.08
N VAL A 302 -12.26 -5.52 0.45
CA VAL A 302 -12.45 -6.81 -0.21
C VAL A 302 -12.19 -6.69 -1.71
N ALA A 303 -11.69 -7.76 -2.31
CA ALA A 303 -11.54 -7.91 -3.74
C ALA A 303 -12.43 -9.06 -4.24
N ILE A 304 -13.09 -8.85 -5.37
CA ILE A 304 -13.90 -9.84 -6.08
C ILE A 304 -13.45 -9.86 -7.52
N ASP A 305 -12.95 -11.00 -7.98
CA ASP A 305 -12.61 -11.20 -9.39
C ASP A 305 -13.80 -11.91 -10.07
N ALA A 306 -14.40 -11.24 -11.03
CA ALA A 306 -15.58 -11.73 -11.74
C ALA A 306 -15.31 -11.83 -13.24
N LYS A 307 -15.62 -12.98 -13.85
CA LYS A 307 -15.59 -13.18 -15.30
C LYS A 307 -16.95 -12.82 -15.87
N VAL A 308 -16.93 -11.97 -16.90
CA VAL A 308 -18.15 -11.53 -17.59
C VAL A 308 -18.43 -12.46 -18.77
N ILE A 309 -19.65 -12.95 -18.86
CA ILE A 309 -20.14 -13.85 -19.90
C ILE A 309 -21.30 -13.16 -20.63
N SER A 310 -21.13 -12.93 -21.93
CA SER A 310 -22.13 -12.29 -22.81
C SER A 310 -23.05 -13.30 -23.40
#